data_631daed658932ba71863810ee792a44d
#
_entry.id   631daed658932ba71863810ee792a44d
#
_cell.length_a   1.000
_cell.length_b   1.000
_cell.length_c   1.000
_cell.angle_alpha   90.00
_cell.angle_beta   90.00
_cell.angle_gamma   90.00
#
_symmetry.space_group_name_H-M   'P 1'
#
loop_
_entity.id
_entity.type
_entity.pdbx_description
1 polymer ?
#
loop_
_entity_poly.entity_id
_entity_poly.type
_entity_poly.pdbx_seq_one_letter_code
_entity_poly.pdbx_strand_id
1 'polypeptide(L)'
;MVPPDGYDVAKPDQSTNDYSLFVKRAGDLFTVVLIYVDDILITGDNDSDIASLKTALHTKFTIKDLGLARYFLGIELHRNEQGTFLNQRKFILDILTDAGLTRAKPCSTPLPQHLKLSLTEGEPLDHPEAYRKIVGRLLYLTMTRPDISYAVQHLSQFLSAPKLPHMQAVTHVLKYLKGSISAGLFYPMQSQLKLTAFSDADWASCLMSRRSLTGYCIFLGHALVSWKTKKQSTVSRSSAEAEYRSMAATTSELLWLSYLLQDLSVPVTLFCDNKAAQQIAANPCFHERTKHLDIDCHFTREKIQDGFLQTAYIPSKLQLADLMTKPLSHDSHLQLSSKLGLTVFPT
;
A
#
# COMPACT_ATOMS: atom_id res chain seq x y z
N MET A 1 -20.04 16.15 9.15
CA MET A 1 -20.38 17.09 8.04
C MET A 1 -21.76 16.73 7.57
N VAL A 2 -22.67 17.68 7.49
CA VAL A 2 -23.99 17.47 6.91
C VAL A 2 -23.80 17.47 5.38
N PRO A 3 -24.32 16.48 4.63
CA PRO A 3 -24.25 16.49 3.17
C PRO A 3 -24.94 17.75 2.61
N PRO A 4 -24.51 18.26 1.45
CA PRO A 4 -25.22 19.36 0.80
C PRO A 4 -26.66 18.99 0.47
N ASP A 5 -27.55 19.98 0.46
CA ASP A 5 -28.97 19.82 0.10
C ASP A 5 -29.11 19.16 -1.28
N GLY A 6 -29.87 18.07 -1.35
CA GLY A 6 -30.04 17.25 -2.55
C GLY A 6 -29.18 15.98 -2.60
N TYR A 7 -28.36 15.73 -1.60
CA TYR A 7 -27.68 14.46 -1.42
C TYR A 7 -28.53 13.53 -0.56
N ASP A 8 -29.29 12.64 -1.18
CA ASP A 8 -30.00 11.59 -0.47
C ASP A 8 -28.98 10.62 0.19
N VAL A 9 -29.07 10.50 1.50
CA VAL A 9 -28.26 9.64 2.32
C VAL A 9 -28.50 8.18 1.91
N ALA A 10 -27.41 7.49 1.57
CA ALA A 10 -27.32 6.04 1.33
C ALA A 10 -28.39 5.45 0.42
N LYS A 11 -28.11 5.38 -0.87
CA LYS A 11 -28.82 4.46 -1.77
C LYS A 11 -28.54 3.02 -1.29
N PRO A 12 -29.54 2.11 -1.30
CA PRO A 12 -29.42 0.78 -0.69
C PRO A 12 -28.27 -0.08 -1.23
N ASP A 13 -27.69 0.26 -2.39
CA ASP A 13 -26.63 -0.49 -3.04
C ASP A 13 -25.25 0.21 -2.99
N GLN A 14 -25.14 1.37 -2.32
CA GLN A 14 -23.87 2.10 -2.21
C GLN A 14 -23.14 1.68 -0.92
N SER A 15 -21.85 1.36 -1.03
CA SER A 15 -21.02 1.07 0.13
C SER A 15 -20.94 2.30 1.05
N THR A 16 -21.17 2.10 2.35
CA THR A 16 -20.97 3.15 3.37
C THR A 16 -19.50 3.42 3.66
N ASN A 17 -18.61 2.52 3.22
CA ASN A 17 -17.17 2.56 3.49
C ASN A 17 -16.36 3.12 2.31
N ASP A 18 -16.93 3.07 1.09
CA ASP A 18 -16.37 3.69 -0.12
C ASP A 18 -17.51 4.16 -1.03
N TYR A 19 -17.70 5.46 -1.15
CA TYR A 19 -18.77 6.07 -1.94
C TYR A 19 -18.64 5.85 -3.45
N SER A 20 -17.50 5.40 -3.94
CA SER A 20 -17.28 5.05 -5.35
C SER A 20 -17.66 3.60 -5.66
N LEU A 21 -17.91 2.78 -4.63
CA LEU A 21 -18.22 1.36 -4.74
C LEU A 21 -19.72 1.10 -4.59
N PHE A 22 -20.29 0.37 -5.55
CA PHE A 22 -21.68 -0.08 -5.55
C PHE A 22 -21.69 -1.60 -5.63
N VAL A 23 -22.48 -2.26 -4.78
CA VAL A 23 -22.60 -3.71 -4.72
C VAL A 23 -24.05 -4.11 -4.80
N LYS A 24 -24.41 -4.89 -5.83
CA LYS A 24 -25.72 -5.53 -5.95
C LYS A 24 -25.58 -7.01 -5.66
N ARG A 25 -26.43 -7.54 -4.79
CA ARG A 25 -26.54 -8.97 -4.48
C ARG A 25 -27.88 -9.53 -4.89
N ALA A 26 -27.89 -10.73 -5.47
CA ALA A 26 -29.08 -11.47 -5.86
C ALA A 26 -28.89 -12.95 -5.50
N GLY A 27 -29.25 -13.34 -4.25
CA GLY A 27 -28.91 -14.62 -3.67
C GLY A 27 -27.39 -14.74 -3.47
N ASP A 28 -26.79 -15.78 -4.02
CA ASP A 28 -25.33 -16.03 -3.97
C ASP A 28 -24.56 -15.25 -5.05
N LEU A 29 -25.27 -14.68 -6.03
CA LEU A 29 -24.67 -13.91 -7.12
C LEU A 29 -24.46 -12.45 -6.72
N PHE A 30 -23.36 -11.84 -7.19
CA PHE A 30 -23.06 -10.43 -6.95
C PHE A 30 -22.59 -9.72 -8.21
N THR A 31 -22.82 -8.42 -8.25
CA THR A 31 -22.27 -7.48 -9.24
C THR A 31 -21.72 -6.28 -8.51
N VAL A 32 -20.48 -5.92 -8.81
CA VAL A 32 -19.77 -4.80 -8.21
C VAL A 32 -19.43 -3.77 -9.28
N VAL A 33 -19.66 -2.51 -8.97
CA VAL A 33 -19.34 -1.36 -9.82
C VAL A 33 -18.46 -0.41 -9.05
N LEU A 34 -17.30 -0.09 -9.60
CA LEU A 34 -16.40 0.93 -9.10
C LEU A 34 -16.41 2.11 -10.10
N ILE A 35 -16.73 3.30 -9.61
CA ILE A 35 -16.76 4.53 -10.40
C ILE A 35 -15.61 5.43 -9.97
N TYR A 36 -14.80 5.86 -10.93
CA TYR A 36 -13.74 6.81 -10.68
C TYR A 36 -13.69 7.86 -11.78
N VAL A 37 -14.17 9.06 -11.48
CA VAL A 37 -14.34 10.19 -12.42
C VAL A 37 -15.08 9.73 -13.68
N ASP A 38 -14.37 9.51 -14.80
CA ASP A 38 -14.92 9.14 -16.11
C ASP A 38 -14.84 7.62 -16.38
N ASP A 39 -14.14 6.86 -15.53
CA ASP A 39 -13.94 5.43 -15.69
C ASP A 39 -14.89 4.62 -14.81
N ILE A 40 -15.48 3.57 -15.37
CA ILE A 40 -16.34 2.61 -14.67
C ILE A 40 -15.77 1.21 -14.83
N LEU A 41 -15.47 0.54 -13.71
CA LEU A 41 -15.10 -0.86 -13.68
C LEU A 41 -16.27 -1.68 -13.14
N ILE A 42 -16.70 -2.69 -13.91
CA ILE A 42 -17.78 -3.61 -13.54
C ILE A 42 -17.22 -5.01 -13.42
N THR A 43 -17.51 -5.71 -12.33
CA THR A 43 -17.16 -7.11 -12.12
C THR A 43 -18.27 -7.84 -11.36
N GLY A 44 -18.28 -9.17 -11.44
CA GLY A 44 -19.27 -10.00 -10.76
C GLY A 44 -19.30 -11.40 -11.39
N ASP A 45 -20.15 -12.24 -10.86
CA ASP A 45 -20.42 -13.62 -11.30
C ASP A 45 -21.75 -13.74 -12.05
N ASN A 46 -22.47 -12.63 -12.27
CA ASN A 46 -23.75 -12.59 -12.98
C ASN A 46 -23.61 -11.82 -14.30
N ASP A 47 -23.30 -12.51 -15.39
CA ASP A 47 -23.14 -11.91 -16.73
C ASP A 47 -24.41 -11.23 -17.24
N SER A 48 -25.59 -11.72 -16.87
CA SER A 48 -26.87 -11.10 -17.26
C SER A 48 -27.08 -9.74 -16.62
N ASP A 49 -26.76 -9.61 -15.32
CA ASP A 49 -26.83 -8.33 -14.61
C ASP A 49 -25.80 -7.34 -15.16
N ILE A 50 -24.58 -7.80 -15.44
CA ILE A 50 -23.53 -6.99 -16.05
C ILE A 50 -23.97 -6.44 -17.41
N ALA A 51 -24.56 -7.27 -18.27
CA ALA A 51 -25.06 -6.87 -19.59
C ALA A 51 -26.22 -5.86 -19.48
N SER A 52 -27.17 -6.12 -18.59
CA SER A 52 -28.29 -5.22 -18.31
C SER A 52 -27.84 -3.86 -17.80
N LEU A 53 -26.87 -3.85 -16.89
CA LEU A 53 -26.30 -2.62 -16.34
C LEU A 53 -25.57 -1.81 -17.41
N LYS A 54 -24.75 -2.46 -18.25
CA LYS A 54 -24.06 -1.80 -19.39
C LYS A 54 -25.07 -1.13 -20.33
N THR A 55 -26.17 -1.82 -20.65
CA THR A 55 -27.24 -1.26 -21.51
C THR A 55 -27.89 -0.04 -20.85
N ALA A 56 -28.22 -0.13 -19.57
CA ALA A 56 -28.84 0.98 -18.84
C ALA A 56 -27.92 2.20 -18.75
N LEU A 57 -26.62 1.98 -18.48
CA LEU A 57 -25.62 3.04 -18.43
C LEU A 57 -25.42 3.68 -19.81
N HIS A 58 -25.34 2.88 -20.89
CA HIS A 58 -25.20 3.39 -22.25
C HIS A 58 -26.39 4.27 -22.66
N THR A 59 -27.61 3.85 -22.29
CA THR A 59 -28.85 4.62 -22.59
C THR A 59 -28.88 5.98 -21.89
N LYS A 60 -28.36 6.05 -20.63
CA LYS A 60 -28.45 7.27 -19.82
C LYS A 60 -27.24 8.20 -20.00
N PHE A 61 -26.05 7.67 -20.21
CA PHE A 61 -24.78 8.41 -20.14
C PHE A 61 -23.91 8.30 -21.39
N THR A 62 -24.37 7.61 -22.44
CA THR A 62 -23.62 7.44 -23.71
C THR A 62 -22.17 6.92 -23.46
N ILE A 63 -22.03 5.91 -22.62
CA ILE A 63 -20.73 5.31 -22.30
C ILE A 63 -20.21 4.46 -23.47
N LYS A 64 -18.87 4.28 -23.54
CA LYS A 64 -18.23 3.34 -24.43
C LYS A 64 -17.82 2.09 -23.63
N ASP A 65 -18.36 0.93 -24.03
CA ASP A 65 -17.88 -0.35 -23.49
C ASP A 65 -16.53 -0.70 -24.10
N LEU A 66 -15.50 -0.84 -23.26
CA LEU A 66 -14.13 -1.19 -23.63
C LEU A 66 -13.87 -2.71 -23.55
N GLY A 67 -14.87 -3.51 -23.19
CA GLY A 67 -14.76 -4.95 -23.02
C GLY A 67 -14.06 -5.35 -21.72
N LEU A 68 -13.31 -6.46 -21.75
CA LEU A 68 -12.56 -6.93 -20.58
C LEU A 68 -11.50 -5.91 -20.14
N ALA A 69 -11.46 -5.61 -18.85
CA ALA A 69 -10.50 -4.65 -18.30
C ALA A 69 -9.05 -5.13 -18.53
N ARG A 70 -8.32 -4.40 -19.35
CA ARG A 70 -6.89 -4.58 -19.63
C ARG A 70 -6.06 -3.42 -19.10
N TYR A 71 -6.72 -2.30 -18.85
CA TYR A 71 -6.10 -1.07 -18.39
C TYR A 71 -7.12 -0.28 -17.57
N PHE A 72 -6.78 0.10 -16.35
CA PHE A 72 -7.63 0.90 -15.47
C PHE A 72 -6.77 1.84 -14.62
N LEU A 73 -7.07 3.12 -14.67
CA LEU A 73 -6.36 4.17 -13.91
C LEU A 73 -4.83 4.07 -14.05
N GLY A 74 -4.30 3.86 -15.25
CA GLY A 74 -2.85 3.73 -15.48
C GLY A 74 -2.21 2.42 -15.04
N ILE A 75 -3.02 1.45 -14.58
CA ILE A 75 -2.59 0.09 -14.22
C ILE A 75 -2.95 -0.86 -15.36
N GLU A 76 -1.98 -1.64 -15.81
CA GLU A 76 -2.16 -2.71 -16.78
C GLU A 76 -2.62 -3.98 -16.05
N LEU A 77 -3.70 -4.60 -16.54
CA LEU A 77 -4.28 -5.82 -15.99
C LEU A 77 -4.10 -6.97 -17.00
N HIS A 78 -3.41 -8.01 -16.57
CA HIS A 78 -3.24 -9.24 -17.34
C HIS A 78 -3.88 -10.40 -16.59
N ARG A 79 -4.85 -11.07 -17.22
CA ARG A 79 -5.58 -12.19 -16.62
C ARG A 79 -5.25 -13.49 -17.34
N ASN A 80 -5.07 -14.56 -16.56
CA ASN A 80 -4.99 -15.94 -17.04
C ASN A 80 -5.68 -16.86 -16.06
N GLU A 81 -5.64 -18.18 -16.30
CA GLU A 81 -6.26 -19.19 -15.43
C GLU A 81 -5.65 -19.27 -14.02
N GLN A 82 -4.44 -18.75 -13.82
CA GLN A 82 -3.75 -18.75 -12.54
C GLN A 82 -4.13 -17.53 -11.67
N GLY A 83 -4.52 -16.41 -12.30
CA GLY A 83 -4.86 -15.20 -11.59
C GLY A 83 -4.78 -13.93 -12.42
N THR A 84 -4.68 -12.82 -11.71
CA THR A 84 -4.58 -11.47 -12.29
C THR A 84 -3.23 -10.85 -11.91
N PHE A 85 -2.52 -10.35 -12.91
CA PHE A 85 -1.27 -9.62 -12.74
C PHE A 85 -1.49 -8.13 -12.99
N LEU A 86 -1.01 -7.29 -12.08
CA LEU A 86 -1.11 -5.83 -12.13
C LEU A 86 0.28 -5.22 -12.26
N ASN A 87 0.50 -4.38 -13.27
CA ASN A 87 1.73 -3.62 -13.40
C ASN A 87 1.49 -2.22 -13.97
N GLN A 88 2.55 -1.43 -14.09
CA GLN A 88 2.55 -0.09 -14.70
C GLN A 88 3.77 0.04 -15.65
N ARG A 89 3.98 -0.97 -16.50
CA ARG A 89 5.14 -1.05 -17.37
C ARG A 89 5.28 0.17 -18.28
N LYS A 90 4.20 0.59 -18.92
CA LYS A 90 4.18 1.78 -19.78
C LYS A 90 4.57 3.02 -19.00
N PHE A 91 4.00 3.20 -17.81
CA PHE A 91 4.27 4.35 -16.94
C PHE A 91 5.74 4.42 -16.49
N ILE A 92 6.37 3.26 -16.21
CA ILE A 92 7.81 3.18 -15.91
C ILE A 92 8.63 3.60 -17.12
N LEU A 93 8.29 3.12 -18.33
CA LEU A 93 8.99 3.48 -19.55
C LEU A 93 8.90 4.99 -19.84
N ASP A 94 7.73 5.60 -19.64
CA ASP A 94 7.53 7.03 -19.80
C ASP A 94 8.38 7.84 -18.79
N ILE A 95 8.47 7.39 -17.53
CA ILE A 95 9.36 8.03 -16.54
C ILE A 95 10.83 7.94 -16.96
N LEU A 96 11.29 6.76 -17.39
CA LEU A 96 12.66 6.54 -17.79
C LEU A 96 13.04 7.32 -19.07
N THR A 97 12.09 7.47 -19.98
CA THR A 97 12.26 8.26 -21.21
C THR A 97 12.40 9.74 -20.89
N ASP A 98 11.48 10.29 -20.09
CA ASP A 98 11.51 11.68 -19.64
C ASP A 98 12.79 12.03 -18.86
N ALA A 99 13.31 11.06 -18.09
CA ALA A 99 14.55 11.22 -17.33
C ALA A 99 15.84 10.94 -18.15
N GLY A 100 15.73 10.53 -19.42
CA GLY A 100 16.89 10.17 -20.26
C GLY A 100 17.64 8.91 -19.81
N LEU A 101 16.98 8.01 -19.07
CA LEU A 101 17.61 6.85 -18.43
C LEU A 101 17.30 5.50 -19.12
N THR A 102 16.72 5.52 -20.32
CA THR A 102 16.37 4.30 -21.07
C THR A 102 17.57 3.39 -21.36
N ARG A 103 18.78 3.95 -21.46
CA ARG A 103 20.05 3.21 -21.69
C ARG A 103 20.89 3.08 -20.42
N ALA A 104 20.41 3.50 -19.25
CA ALA A 104 21.18 3.45 -18.02
C ALA A 104 21.42 1.99 -17.57
N LYS A 105 22.57 1.75 -16.92
CA LYS A 105 22.85 0.46 -16.28
C LYS A 105 21.93 0.29 -15.08
N PRO A 106 21.22 -0.85 -14.96
CA PRO A 106 20.34 -1.11 -13.82
C PRO A 106 21.08 -1.18 -12.48
N CYS A 107 20.34 -0.87 -11.39
CA CYS A 107 20.75 -1.12 -10.02
C CYS A 107 19.95 -2.29 -9.43
N SER A 108 20.50 -2.96 -8.43
CA SER A 108 19.89 -4.15 -7.82
C SER A 108 18.92 -3.86 -6.67
N THR A 109 19.01 -2.67 -6.06
CA THR A 109 18.15 -2.23 -4.95
C THR A 109 17.63 -0.81 -5.20
N PRO A 110 16.47 -0.41 -4.67
CA PRO A 110 15.93 0.95 -4.85
C PRO A 110 16.83 2.04 -4.27
N LEU A 111 17.44 1.78 -3.12
CA LEU A 111 18.43 2.68 -2.50
C LEU A 111 19.59 1.86 -1.91
N PRO A 112 20.81 2.43 -1.82
CA PRO A 112 21.91 1.82 -1.10
C PRO A 112 21.63 1.73 0.40
N GLN A 113 22.07 0.66 1.07
CA GLN A 113 21.80 0.40 2.50
C GLN A 113 22.27 1.51 3.45
N HIS A 114 23.38 2.16 3.15
CA HIS A 114 24.00 3.16 4.04
C HIS A 114 23.82 4.58 3.55
N LEU A 115 22.87 4.81 2.61
CA LEU A 115 22.60 6.14 2.11
C LEU A 115 22.04 7.03 3.22
N LYS A 116 22.75 8.12 3.49
CA LYS A 116 22.31 9.18 4.41
C LYS A 116 21.97 10.42 3.57
N LEU A 117 20.75 10.89 3.67
CA LEU A 117 20.31 12.12 3.04
C LEU A 117 20.00 13.16 4.13
N SER A 118 20.39 14.42 3.87
CA SER A 118 20.28 15.53 4.80
C SER A 118 19.66 16.74 4.14
N LEU A 119 18.88 17.54 4.88
CA LEU A 119 18.36 18.82 4.41
C LEU A 119 19.46 19.89 4.26
N THR A 120 20.57 19.74 4.97
CA THR A 120 21.62 20.75 5.06
C THR A 120 22.78 20.50 4.08
N GLU A 121 23.03 19.25 3.67
CA GLU A 121 24.16 18.86 2.84
C GLU A 121 23.84 18.88 1.34
N GLY A 122 24.82 19.28 0.52
CA GLY A 122 24.76 19.28 -0.94
C GLY A 122 24.27 20.60 -1.53
N GLU A 123 24.57 20.81 -2.80
CA GLU A 123 24.15 21.97 -3.58
C GLU A 123 22.64 21.94 -3.85
N PRO A 124 21.94 23.08 -3.73
CA PRO A 124 20.55 23.20 -4.16
C PRO A 124 20.39 22.82 -5.63
N LEU A 125 19.21 22.33 -6.02
CA LEU A 125 18.89 22.11 -7.42
C LEU A 125 18.45 23.41 -8.09
N ASP A 126 18.98 23.69 -9.29
CA ASP A 126 18.56 24.83 -10.11
C ASP A 126 17.08 24.71 -10.50
N HIS A 127 16.61 23.47 -10.73
CA HIS A 127 15.24 23.13 -11.14
C HIS A 127 14.58 22.15 -10.17
N PRO A 128 14.12 22.59 -8.99
CA PRO A 128 13.51 21.70 -7.97
C PRO A 128 12.18 21.06 -8.43
N GLU A 129 11.50 21.65 -9.45
CA GLU A 129 10.28 21.14 -10.04
C GLU A 129 10.48 19.75 -10.68
N ALA A 130 11.64 19.54 -11.31
CA ALA A 130 11.99 18.25 -11.91
C ALA A 130 12.02 17.14 -10.84
N TYR A 131 12.60 17.42 -9.68
CA TYR A 131 12.61 16.50 -8.55
C TYR A 131 11.20 16.19 -8.06
N ARG A 132 10.38 17.23 -7.82
CA ARG A 132 9.00 17.10 -7.35
C ARG A 132 8.15 16.27 -8.31
N LYS A 133 8.28 16.54 -9.63
CA LYS A 133 7.57 15.79 -10.69
C LYS A 133 7.92 14.32 -10.65
N ILE A 134 9.20 13.96 -10.57
CA ILE A 134 9.63 12.56 -10.58
C ILE A 134 9.17 11.86 -9.29
N VAL A 135 9.38 12.46 -8.12
CA VAL A 135 8.94 11.87 -6.83
C VAL A 135 7.43 11.68 -6.81
N GLY A 136 6.64 12.63 -7.33
CA GLY A 136 5.19 12.50 -7.46
C GLY A 136 4.79 11.31 -8.35
N ARG A 137 5.49 11.10 -9.47
CA ARG A 137 5.27 9.93 -10.34
C ARG A 137 5.69 8.62 -9.66
N LEU A 138 6.78 8.63 -8.91
CA LEU A 138 7.20 7.46 -8.13
C LEU A 138 6.20 7.11 -7.01
N LEU A 139 5.60 8.12 -6.35
CA LEU A 139 4.51 7.89 -5.38
C LEU A 139 3.32 7.18 -6.02
N TYR A 140 2.92 7.59 -7.22
CA TYR A 140 1.86 6.90 -7.95
C TYR A 140 2.26 5.46 -8.33
N LEU A 141 3.51 5.24 -8.72
CA LEU A 141 4.02 3.93 -9.07
C LEU A 141 4.02 2.95 -7.88
N THR A 142 4.07 3.44 -6.63
CA THR A 142 3.98 2.56 -5.44
C THR A 142 2.66 1.78 -5.36
N MET A 143 1.64 2.11 -6.14
CA MET A 143 0.37 1.37 -6.21
C MET A 143 0.52 -0.05 -6.80
N THR A 144 1.56 -0.34 -7.56
CA THR A 144 1.87 -1.69 -8.07
C THR A 144 3.28 -2.14 -7.74
N ARG A 145 4.09 -1.25 -7.15
CA ARG A 145 5.49 -1.45 -6.81
C ARG A 145 5.73 -1.16 -5.31
N PRO A 146 5.25 -2.05 -4.43
CA PRO A 146 5.48 -1.93 -2.98
C PRO A 146 6.96 -1.90 -2.62
N ASP A 147 7.81 -2.52 -3.41
CA ASP A 147 9.25 -2.63 -3.25
C ASP A 147 10.00 -1.28 -3.26
N ILE A 148 9.42 -0.23 -3.85
CA ILE A 148 9.99 1.12 -3.82
C ILE A 148 9.37 2.02 -2.76
N SER A 149 8.38 1.56 -1.98
CA SER A 149 7.61 2.42 -1.05
C SER A 149 8.48 3.10 -0.01
N TYR A 150 9.43 2.38 0.60
CA TYR A 150 10.41 2.96 1.51
C TYR A 150 11.23 4.06 0.84
N ALA A 151 11.80 3.78 -0.32
CA ALA A 151 12.66 4.71 -1.05
C ALA A 151 11.92 6.00 -1.40
N VAL A 152 10.69 5.88 -1.92
CA VAL A 152 9.87 7.02 -2.31
C VAL A 152 9.43 7.84 -1.10
N GLN A 153 9.03 7.20 -0.01
CA GLN A 153 8.71 7.87 1.25
C GLN A 153 9.92 8.61 1.82
N HIS A 154 11.11 8.03 1.72
CA HIS A 154 12.35 8.69 2.16
C HIS A 154 12.65 9.93 1.33
N LEU A 155 12.55 9.84 0.01
CA LEU A 155 12.77 10.96 -0.93
C LEU A 155 11.71 12.06 -0.79
N SER A 156 10.46 11.70 -0.51
CA SER A 156 9.37 12.69 -0.36
C SER A 156 9.60 13.70 0.78
N GLN A 157 10.49 13.40 1.73
CA GLN A 157 10.84 14.32 2.81
C GLN A 157 11.60 15.56 2.35
N PHE A 158 12.17 15.55 1.13
CA PHE A 158 13.01 16.61 0.58
C PHE A 158 12.31 17.45 -0.49
N LEU A 159 10.98 17.30 -0.68
CA LEU A 159 10.21 18.02 -1.72
C LEU A 159 10.25 19.55 -1.58
N SER A 160 10.37 20.08 -0.35
CA SER A 160 10.41 21.52 -0.09
C SER A 160 11.70 22.18 -0.59
N ALA A 161 12.86 21.53 -0.35
CA ALA A 161 14.18 22.05 -0.69
C ALA A 161 15.10 20.90 -1.17
N PRO A 162 14.85 20.34 -2.37
CA PRO A 162 15.66 19.25 -2.88
C PRO A 162 17.05 19.74 -3.29
N LYS A 163 18.04 18.86 -3.09
CA LYS A 163 19.45 19.09 -3.37
C LYS A 163 20.00 18.02 -4.31
N LEU A 164 21.21 18.25 -4.82
CA LEU A 164 21.86 17.32 -5.76
C LEU A 164 21.94 15.87 -5.25
N PRO A 165 22.32 15.58 -3.98
CA PRO A 165 22.29 14.21 -3.46
C PRO A 165 20.89 13.55 -3.49
N HIS A 166 19.81 14.35 -3.30
CA HIS A 166 18.44 13.84 -3.38
C HIS A 166 18.09 13.43 -4.82
N MET A 167 18.50 14.23 -5.82
CA MET A 167 18.30 13.90 -7.23
C MET A 167 19.12 12.68 -7.65
N GLN A 168 20.34 12.51 -7.13
CA GLN A 168 21.15 11.31 -7.35
C GLN A 168 20.46 10.06 -6.79
N ALA A 169 19.84 10.16 -5.63
CA ALA A 169 19.07 9.07 -5.04
C ALA A 169 17.80 8.74 -5.84
N VAL A 170 17.09 9.75 -6.37
CA VAL A 170 15.98 9.55 -7.34
C VAL A 170 16.49 8.81 -8.58
N THR A 171 17.61 9.24 -9.15
CA THR A 171 18.25 8.59 -10.31
C THR A 171 18.59 7.13 -10.01
N HIS A 172 19.00 6.80 -8.78
CA HIS A 172 19.25 5.42 -8.36
C HIS A 172 17.97 4.58 -8.36
N VAL A 173 16.86 5.12 -7.83
CA VAL A 173 15.54 4.44 -7.90
C VAL A 173 15.12 4.19 -9.34
N LEU A 174 15.32 5.17 -10.24
CA LEU A 174 14.99 5.00 -11.66
C LEU A 174 15.86 3.91 -12.33
N LYS A 175 17.14 3.81 -11.98
CA LYS A 175 18.00 2.72 -12.44
C LYS A 175 17.57 1.35 -11.91
N TYR A 176 17.07 1.28 -10.68
CA TYR A 176 16.46 0.06 -10.15
C TYR A 176 15.21 -0.33 -10.95
N LEU A 177 14.30 0.61 -11.19
CA LEU A 177 13.11 0.39 -12.01
C LEU A 177 13.45 -0.05 -13.45
N LYS A 178 14.54 0.47 -14.03
CA LYS A 178 15.04 0.03 -15.34
C LYS A 178 15.37 -1.47 -15.36
N GLY A 179 15.85 -2.03 -14.23
CA GLY A 179 16.14 -3.46 -14.09
C GLY A 179 14.90 -4.34 -13.88
N SER A 180 13.75 -3.73 -13.57
CA SER A 180 12.52 -4.43 -13.17
C SER A 180 11.26 -3.83 -13.80
N ILE A 181 11.34 -3.41 -15.08
CA ILE A 181 10.25 -2.71 -15.79
C ILE A 181 8.96 -3.54 -15.84
N SER A 182 9.07 -4.85 -16.01
CA SER A 182 7.93 -5.78 -16.12
C SER A 182 7.48 -6.35 -14.77
N ALA A 183 8.07 -5.91 -13.65
CA ALA A 183 7.65 -6.36 -12.34
C ALA A 183 6.31 -5.73 -11.93
N GLY A 184 5.50 -6.51 -11.22
CA GLY A 184 4.18 -6.11 -10.74
C GLY A 184 3.64 -7.10 -9.73
N LEU A 185 2.41 -6.90 -9.28
CA LEU A 185 1.75 -7.73 -8.27
C LEU A 185 0.91 -8.83 -8.92
N PHE A 186 1.02 -10.03 -8.41
CA PHE A 186 0.23 -11.16 -8.83
C PHE A 186 -0.84 -11.51 -7.77
N TYR A 187 -2.09 -11.61 -8.23
CA TYR A 187 -3.26 -11.95 -7.45
C TYR A 187 -3.75 -13.34 -7.89
N PRO A 188 -3.45 -14.43 -7.14
CA PRO A 188 -3.84 -15.79 -7.53
C PRO A 188 -5.36 -15.95 -7.48
N MET A 189 -5.91 -16.71 -8.45
CA MET A 189 -7.34 -16.98 -8.54
C MET A 189 -7.83 -17.83 -7.35
N GLN A 190 -7.04 -18.80 -6.93
CA GLN A 190 -7.35 -19.64 -5.79
C GLN A 190 -6.57 -19.19 -4.57
N SER A 191 -7.26 -18.63 -3.59
CA SER A 191 -6.69 -18.18 -2.33
C SER A 191 -7.72 -18.28 -1.21
N GLN A 192 -7.28 -18.63 -0.02
CA GLN A 192 -8.15 -18.59 1.15
C GLN A 192 -8.48 -17.11 1.47
N LEU A 193 -9.75 -16.83 1.75
CA LEU A 193 -10.17 -15.50 2.17
C LEU A 193 -9.84 -15.31 3.65
N LYS A 194 -8.59 -15.00 3.94
CA LYS A 194 -8.07 -14.70 5.29
C LYS A 194 -7.24 -13.44 5.25
N LEU A 195 -7.53 -12.49 6.14
CA LEU A 195 -6.69 -11.30 6.30
C LEU A 195 -5.48 -11.62 7.16
N THR A 196 -4.29 -11.34 6.63
CA THR A 196 -3.02 -11.50 7.32
C THR A 196 -2.21 -10.22 7.16
N ALA A 197 -1.74 -9.66 8.25
CA ALA A 197 -0.96 -8.42 8.23
C ALA A 197 0.40 -8.60 8.89
N PHE A 198 1.36 -7.82 8.42
CA PHE A 198 2.69 -7.66 9.00
C PHE A 198 2.90 -6.19 9.29
N SER A 199 3.35 -5.85 10.49
CA SER A 199 3.71 -4.49 10.87
C SER A 199 5.12 -4.42 11.43
N ASP A 200 5.84 -3.36 11.09
CA ASP A 200 7.19 -3.05 11.54
C ASP A 200 7.36 -1.55 11.78
N ALA A 201 8.27 -1.18 12.65
CA ALA A 201 8.67 0.21 12.83
C ALA A 201 10.18 0.37 12.93
N ASP A 202 10.77 1.17 12.05
CA ASP A 202 12.17 1.57 12.16
C ASP A 202 12.31 2.71 13.17
N TRP A 203 12.68 2.34 14.41
CA TRP A 203 12.70 3.26 15.56
C TRP A 203 13.70 4.38 15.38
N ALA A 204 13.21 5.63 15.53
CA ALA A 204 14.00 6.86 15.49
C ALA A 204 14.90 7.02 14.25
N SER A 205 14.53 6.38 13.13
CA SER A 205 15.34 6.30 11.90
C SER A 205 15.48 7.63 11.17
N CYS A 206 14.53 8.55 11.32
CA CYS A 206 14.63 9.86 10.69
C CYS A 206 15.71 10.71 11.37
N LEU A 207 16.84 10.94 10.70
CA LEU A 207 17.97 11.69 11.23
C LEU A 207 17.60 13.14 11.64
N MET A 208 16.66 13.76 10.94
CA MET A 208 16.27 15.16 11.13
C MET A 208 15.28 15.34 12.30
N SER A 209 14.31 14.45 12.45
CA SER A 209 13.22 14.61 13.41
C SER A 209 13.20 13.53 14.51
N ARG A 210 14.07 12.53 14.42
CA ARG A 210 14.11 11.34 15.30
C ARG A 210 12.78 10.60 15.42
N ARG A 211 11.86 10.84 14.46
CA ARG A 211 10.60 10.10 14.35
C ARG A 211 10.84 8.75 13.70
N SER A 212 10.09 7.77 14.14
CA SER A 212 10.11 6.42 13.60
C SER A 212 9.35 6.34 12.28
N LEU A 213 9.63 5.30 11.51
CA LEU A 213 8.92 4.97 10.29
C LEU A 213 8.01 3.77 10.56
N THR A 214 6.73 3.90 10.29
CA THR A 214 5.76 2.80 10.28
C THR A 214 5.74 2.16 8.92
N GLY A 215 5.77 0.83 8.88
CA GLY A 215 5.53 0.02 7.69
C GLY A 215 4.55 -1.10 7.96
N TYR A 216 3.63 -1.34 7.01
CA TYR A 216 2.80 -2.53 7.04
C TYR A 216 2.53 -3.07 5.64
N CYS A 217 2.20 -4.35 5.59
CA CYS A 217 1.64 -5.00 4.42
C CYS A 217 0.54 -5.97 4.84
N ILE A 218 -0.58 -5.95 4.11
CA ILE A 218 -1.81 -6.70 4.41
C ILE A 218 -2.17 -7.55 3.22
N PHE A 219 -2.41 -8.82 3.47
CA PHE A 219 -2.79 -9.82 2.49
C PHE A 219 -4.23 -10.26 2.69
N LEU A 220 -4.93 -10.49 1.59
CA LEU A 220 -6.14 -11.30 1.52
C LEU A 220 -5.76 -12.65 0.90
N GLY A 221 -5.65 -13.67 1.76
CA GLY A 221 -5.02 -14.93 1.38
C GLY A 221 -3.56 -14.75 0.96
N HIS A 222 -3.24 -14.99 -0.31
CA HIS A 222 -1.90 -14.79 -0.89
C HIS A 222 -1.75 -13.49 -1.67
N ALA A 223 -2.81 -12.69 -1.80
CA ALA A 223 -2.80 -11.43 -2.54
C ALA A 223 -2.47 -10.26 -1.60
N LEU A 224 -1.43 -9.47 -1.93
CA LEU A 224 -1.12 -8.23 -1.22
C LEU A 224 -2.15 -7.16 -1.62
N VAL A 225 -3.00 -6.73 -0.68
CA VAL A 225 -4.12 -5.82 -0.95
C VAL A 225 -3.95 -4.42 -0.37
N SER A 226 -3.12 -4.26 0.68
CA SER A 226 -2.77 -2.95 1.23
C SER A 226 -1.35 -2.95 1.79
N TRP A 227 -0.65 -1.82 1.61
CA TRP A 227 0.69 -1.58 2.18
C TRP A 227 0.93 -0.10 2.37
N LYS A 228 1.81 0.22 3.30
CA LYS A 228 2.13 1.61 3.58
C LYS A 228 3.51 1.75 4.19
N THR A 229 4.15 2.86 3.84
CA THR A 229 5.31 3.41 4.53
C THR A 229 4.96 4.82 4.95
N LYS A 230 5.01 5.12 6.25
CA LYS A 230 4.65 6.45 6.77
C LYS A 230 5.48 6.83 7.98
N LYS A 231 6.05 8.04 7.97
CA LYS A 231 6.71 8.60 9.15
C LYS A 231 5.68 8.90 10.24
N GLN A 232 5.96 8.46 11.48
CA GLN A 232 5.10 8.72 12.64
C GLN A 232 5.03 10.22 12.94
N SER A 233 3.89 10.68 13.45
CA SER A 233 3.65 12.10 13.75
C SER A 233 4.41 12.57 14.99
N THR A 234 4.77 11.65 15.90
CA THR A 234 5.45 11.92 17.16
C THR A 234 6.73 11.11 17.29
N VAL A 235 7.62 11.48 18.21
CA VAL A 235 8.82 10.72 18.54
C VAL A 235 8.45 9.64 19.55
N SER A 236 8.82 8.39 19.25
CA SER A 236 8.68 7.26 20.18
C SER A 236 9.89 7.14 21.09
N ARG A 237 9.65 6.93 22.39
CA ARG A 237 10.70 6.86 23.43
C ARG A 237 11.42 5.52 23.48
N SER A 238 10.83 4.49 22.86
CA SER A 238 11.41 3.15 22.75
C SER A 238 11.04 2.49 21.43
N SER A 239 11.75 1.44 21.04
CA SER A 239 11.40 0.62 19.89
C SER A 239 10.03 -0.05 20.08
N ALA A 240 9.72 -0.55 21.29
CA ALA A 240 8.41 -1.13 21.60
C ALA A 240 7.26 -0.14 21.39
N GLU A 241 7.45 1.14 21.73
CA GLU A 241 6.46 2.19 21.46
C GLU A 241 6.28 2.43 19.96
N ALA A 242 7.36 2.50 19.20
CA ALA A 242 7.31 2.69 17.76
C ALA A 242 6.58 1.52 17.07
N GLU A 243 6.89 0.30 17.46
CA GLU A 243 6.22 -0.92 16.99
C GLU A 243 4.74 -0.93 17.34
N TYR A 244 4.42 -0.55 18.57
CA TYR A 244 3.02 -0.49 18.99
C TYR A 244 2.19 0.51 18.17
N ARG A 245 2.75 1.69 17.86
CA ARG A 245 2.12 2.67 16.96
C ARG A 245 1.94 2.13 15.54
N SER A 246 2.89 1.31 15.08
CA SER A 246 2.76 0.62 13.80
C SER A 246 1.63 -0.41 13.82
N MET A 247 1.52 -1.20 14.91
CA MET A 247 0.41 -2.14 15.11
C MET A 247 -0.95 -1.41 15.12
N ALA A 248 -1.08 -0.29 15.82
CA ALA A 248 -2.30 0.50 15.87
C ALA A 248 -2.71 1.03 14.48
N ALA A 249 -1.75 1.57 13.71
CA ALA A 249 -1.99 2.02 12.35
C ALA A 249 -2.44 0.86 11.43
N THR A 250 -1.81 -0.32 11.57
CA THR A 250 -2.17 -1.53 10.82
C THR A 250 -3.56 -2.03 11.21
N THR A 251 -3.91 -2.00 12.51
CA THR A 251 -5.23 -2.39 13.01
C THR A 251 -6.33 -1.50 12.44
N SER A 252 -6.08 -0.19 12.32
CA SER A 252 -7.03 0.74 11.68
C SER A 252 -7.29 0.40 10.21
N GLU A 253 -6.26 0.04 9.48
CA GLU A 253 -6.39 -0.38 8.07
C GLU A 253 -7.10 -1.72 7.95
N LEU A 254 -6.78 -2.68 8.81
CA LEU A 254 -7.46 -3.97 8.87
C LEU A 254 -8.96 -3.82 9.17
N LEU A 255 -9.31 -2.92 10.07
CA LEU A 255 -10.71 -2.62 10.39
C LEU A 255 -11.45 -2.04 9.19
N TRP A 256 -10.84 -1.08 8.48
CA TRP A 256 -11.42 -0.53 7.25
C TRP A 256 -11.59 -1.60 6.17
N LEU A 257 -10.57 -2.43 5.93
CA LEU A 257 -10.67 -3.54 4.99
C LEU A 257 -11.75 -4.54 5.39
N SER A 258 -11.92 -4.83 6.69
CA SER A 258 -12.97 -5.72 7.15
C SER A 258 -14.37 -5.15 6.89
N TYR A 259 -14.56 -3.84 7.04
CA TYR A 259 -15.81 -3.18 6.69
C TYR A 259 -16.09 -3.21 5.18
N LEU A 260 -15.05 -3.02 4.37
CA LEU A 260 -15.15 -3.14 2.91
C LEU A 260 -15.49 -4.58 2.47
N LEU A 261 -14.99 -5.56 3.22
CA LEU A 261 -15.20 -6.99 3.01
C LEU A 261 -16.32 -7.56 3.90
N GLN A 262 -17.23 -6.73 4.38
CA GLN A 262 -18.18 -6.97 5.49
C GLN A 262 -19.04 -8.25 5.36
N ASP A 263 -19.09 -8.82 4.18
CA ASP A 263 -19.77 -10.07 3.90
C ASP A 263 -18.86 -11.33 3.94
N LEU A 264 -17.57 -11.10 4.21
CA LEU A 264 -16.57 -12.13 4.39
C LEU A 264 -16.21 -12.16 5.87
N SER A 265 -16.80 -13.06 6.66
CA SER A 265 -16.41 -13.31 8.06
C SER A 265 -14.99 -13.89 8.08
N VAL A 266 -13.99 -13.00 8.01
CA VAL A 266 -12.59 -13.37 7.78
C VAL A 266 -11.80 -13.17 9.06
N PRO A 267 -11.19 -14.22 9.64
CA PRO A 267 -10.29 -14.07 10.79
C PRO A 267 -9.08 -13.22 10.41
N VAL A 268 -8.68 -12.33 11.34
CA VAL A 268 -7.58 -11.39 11.14
C VAL A 268 -6.39 -11.76 12.01
N THR A 269 -5.21 -11.95 11.41
CA THR A 269 -3.97 -12.20 12.13
C THR A 269 -2.94 -11.09 11.83
N LEU A 270 -2.41 -10.45 12.87
CA LEU A 270 -1.35 -9.44 12.79
C LEU A 270 -0.04 -9.97 13.33
N PHE A 271 0.98 -10.01 12.49
CA PHE A 271 2.34 -10.41 12.83
C PHE A 271 3.21 -9.19 13.18
N CYS A 272 3.90 -9.29 14.32
CA CYS A 272 4.89 -8.32 14.80
C CYS A 272 6.10 -9.08 15.34
N ASP A 273 7.32 -8.57 15.13
CA ASP A 273 8.56 -9.19 15.60
C ASP A 273 9.03 -8.64 16.98
N ASN A 274 8.30 -7.70 17.55
CA ASN A 274 8.59 -7.14 18.87
C ASN A 274 7.67 -7.75 19.95
N LYS A 275 8.22 -8.69 20.74
CA LYS A 275 7.47 -9.33 21.82
C LYS A 275 6.98 -8.36 22.91
N ALA A 276 7.74 -7.29 23.19
CA ALA A 276 7.34 -6.29 24.19
C ALA A 276 6.12 -5.50 23.70
N ALA A 277 6.05 -5.14 22.42
CA ALA A 277 4.88 -4.50 21.82
C ALA A 277 3.64 -5.41 21.89
N GLN A 278 3.80 -6.71 21.60
CA GLN A 278 2.70 -7.68 21.76
C GLN A 278 2.22 -7.82 23.20
N GLN A 279 3.14 -7.83 24.16
CA GLN A 279 2.78 -7.88 25.59
C GLN A 279 2.01 -6.62 26.03
N ILE A 280 2.40 -5.44 25.53
CA ILE A 280 1.65 -4.18 25.77
C ILE A 280 0.24 -4.29 25.15
N ALA A 281 0.11 -4.89 23.98
CA ALA A 281 -1.17 -5.10 23.33
C ALA A 281 -2.08 -6.04 24.12
N ALA A 282 -1.54 -7.12 24.67
CA ALA A 282 -2.31 -8.16 25.37
C ALA A 282 -2.64 -7.84 26.82
N ASN A 283 -1.83 -7.02 27.54
CA ASN A 283 -1.92 -6.85 28.99
C ASN A 283 -2.50 -5.48 29.39
N PRO A 284 -3.65 -5.44 30.11
CA PRO A 284 -4.28 -4.20 30.56
C PRO A 284 -3.50 -3.46 31.68
N CYS A 285 -2.60 -4.12 32.41
CA CYS A 285 -1.90 -3.53 33.55
C CYS A 285 -0.72 -2.60 33.22
N PHE A 286 -0.35 -2.43 31.94
CA PHE A 286 0.76 -1.55 31.54
C PHE A 286 0.41 -0.05 31.44
N HIS A 287 -0.67 0.42 32.09
CA HIS A 287 -1.18 1.80 32.00
C HIS A 287 -0.27 2.89 32.58
N GLU A 288 0.49 2.62 33.63
CA GLU A 288 1.17 3.70 34.35
C GLU A 288 2.39 4.29 33.64
N ARG A 289 3.00 3.56 32.69
CA ARG A 289 4.22 4.00 32.00
C ARG A 289 4.00 4.53 30.57
N THR A 290 2.78 4.45 30.03
CA THR A 290 2.48 4.70 28.61
C THR A 290 1.28 5.65 28.38
N LYS A 291 1.01 6.58 29.32
CA LYS A 291 -0.12 7.53 29.19
C LYS A 291 -0.22 8.27 27.86
N HIS A 292 0.90 8.51 27.19
CA HIS A 292 0.95 9.15 25.87
C HIS A 292 0.63 8.22 24.70
N LEU A 293 0.43 6.92 24.96
CA LEU A 293 -0.01 5.88 24.00
C LEU A 293 -1.46 5.43 24.27
N ASP A 294 -2.16 6.05 25.22
CA ASP A 294 -3.44 5.53 25.71
C ASP A 294 -4.45 5.25 24.59
N ILE A 295 -4.59 6.16 23.61
CA ILE A 295 -5.55 6.00 22.52
C ILE A 295 -5.17 4.79 21.64
N ASP A 296 -3.90 4.70 21.23
CA ASP A 296 -3.42 3.60 20.39
C ASP A 296 -3.52 2.26 21.14
N CYS A 297 -3.19 2.27 22.46
CA CYS A 297 -3.27 1.11 23.33
C CYS A 297 -4.71 0.61 23.55
N HIS A 298 -5.65 1.51 23.80
CA HIS A 298 -7.04 1.14 23.95
C HIS A 298 -7.61 0.55 22.68
N PHE A 299 -7.39 1.21 21.55
CA PHE A 299 -7.93 0.79 20.27
C PHE A 299 -7.47 -0.62 19.87
N THR A 300 -6.17 -0.88 19.86
CA THR A 300 -5.64 -2.20 19.45
C THR A 300 -6.07 -3.31 20.41
N ARG A 301 -6.05 -3.01 21.73
CA ARG A 301 -6.46 -3.97 22.77
C ARG A 301 -7.93 -4.30 22.70
N GLU A 302 -8.80 -3.32 22.50
CA GLU A 302 -10.24 -3.53 22.30
C GLU A 302 -10.45 -4.52 21.16
N LYS A 303 -9.77 -4.35 20.01
CA LYS A 303 -9.91 -5.25 18.86
C LYS A 303 -9.35 -6.66 19.11
N ILE A 304 -8.40 -6.82 20.03
CA ILE A 304 -7.94 -8.14 20.48
C ILE A 304 -8.98 -8.78 21.42
N GLN A 305 -9.53 -8.00 22.37
CA GLN A 305 -10.54 -8.48 23.33
C GLN A 305 -11.85 -8.86 22.64
N ASP A 306 -12.25 -8.11 21.63
CA ASP A 306 -13.45 -8.40 20.81
C ASP A 306 -13.26 -9.64 19.91
N GLY A 307 -12.07 -10.25 19.90
CA GLY A 307 -11.75 -11.39 19.05
C GLY A 307 -11.57 -11.07 17.57
N PHE A 308 -11.65 -9.79 17.19
CA PHE A 308 -11.42 -9.34 15.81
C PHE A 308 -9.97 -9.55 15.36
N LEU A 309 -9.01 -9.25 16.25
CA LEU A 309 -7.59 -9.28 15.96
C LEU A 309 -6.86 -10.32 16.81
N GLN A 310 -6.05 -11.16 16.17
CA GLN A 310 -5.09 -12.02 16.84
C GLN A 310 -3.67 -11.54 16.53
N THR A 311 -2.85 -11.31 17.55
CA THR A 311 -1.44 -10.97 17.38
C THR A 311 -0.58 -12.22 17.45
N ALA A 312 0.41 -12.31 16.57
CA ALA A 312 1.34 -13.43 16.52
C ALA A 312 2.79 -12.92 16.38
N TYR A 313 3.72 -13.64 17.02
CA TYR A 313 5.14 -13.33 16.87
C TYR A 313 5.68 -13.87 15.54
N ILE A 314 6.51 -13.08 14.89
CA ILE A 314 7.28 -13.50 13.74
C ILE A 314 8.76 -13.17 13.95
N PRO A 315 9.70 -14.06 13.60
CA PRO A 315 11.13 -13.73 13.63
C PRO A 315 11.46 -12.61 12.62
N SER A 316 12.33 -11.67 12.97
CA SER A 316 12.68 -10.52 12.13
C SER A 316 13.13 -10.90 10.71
N LYS A 317 13.80 -12.04 10.52
CA LYS A 317 14.17 -12.56 9.19
C LYS A 317 12.97 -12.87 8.28
N LEU A 318 11.78 -13.03 8.86
CA LEU A 318 10.54 -13.34 8.15
C LEU A 318 9.57 -12.15 8.13
N GLN A 319 9.96 -11.01 8.71
CA GLN A 319 9.15 -9.80 8.78
C GLN A 319 9.02 -9.15 7.40
N LEU A 320 7.86 -9.30 6.77
CA LEU A 320 7.62 -8.76 5.42
C LEU A 320 7.56 -7.23 5.41
N ALA A 321 7.13 -6.63 6.51
CA ALA A 321 7.03 -5.17 6.64
C ALA A 321 8.41 -4.47 6.70
N ASP A 322 9.51 -5.20 6.88
CA ASP A 322 10.88 -4.65 6.77
C ASP A 322 11.13 -3.97 5.41
N LEU A 323 10.51 -4.47 4.34
CA LEU A 323 10.60 -3.85 3.01
C LEU A 323 10.00 -2.43 2.99
N MET A 324 9.07 -2.14 3.89
CA MET A 324 8.38 -0.85 4.01
C MET A 324 9.13 0.14 4.92
N THR A 325 10.08 -0.33 5.74
CA THR A 325 10.68 0.49 6.80
C THR A 325 12.19 0.68 6.67
N LYS A 326 12.90 -0.22 5.97
CA LYS A 326 14.37 -0.28 5.98
C LYS A 326 14.97 -0.37 4.58
N PRO A 327 16.17 0.22 4.35
CA PRO A 327 16.98 -0.10 3.17
C PRO A 327 17.61 -1.49 3.35
N LEU A 328 17.23 -2.43 2.50
CA LEU A 328 17.63 -3.83 2.60
C LEU A 328 18.85 -4.16 1.72
N SER A 329 19.57 -5.23 2.07
CA SER A 329 20.53 -5.86 1.17
C SER A 329 19.82 -6.39 -0.08
N HIS A 330 20.56 -6.62 -1.16
CA HIS A 330 20.02 -7.15 -2.40
C HIS A 330 19.23 -8.45 -2.17
N ASP A 331 19.83 -9.41 -1.45
CA ASP A 331 19.22 -10.72 -1.22
C ASP A 331 17.94 -10.63 -0.38
N SER A 332 17.98 -9.83 0.71
CA SER A 332 16.81 -9.60 1.55
C SER A 332 15.69 -8.89 0.78
N HIS A 333 16.05 -7.88 -0.01
CA HIS A 333 15.10 -7.13 -0.84
C HIS A 333 14.42 -8.06 -1.86
N LEU A 334 15.20 -8.88 -2.58
CA LEU A 334 14.67 -9.83 -3.55
C LEU A 334 13.75 -10.86 -2.90
N GLN A 335 14.19 -11.44 -1.77
CA GLN A 335 13.42 -12.44 -1.04
C GLN A 335 12.08 -11.88 -0.52
N LEU A 336 12.09 -10.71 0.10
CA LEU A 336 10.88 -10.11 0.65
C LEU A 336 9.94 -9.61 -0.46
N SER A 337 10.46 -9.02 -1.53
CA SER A 337 9.67 -8.61 -2.70
C SER A 337 8.94 -9.79 -3.33
N SER A 338 9.60 -10.94 -3.49
CA SER A 338 8.97 -12.15 -4.00
C SER A 338 7.85 -12.64 -3.07
N LYS A 339 8.06 -12.62 -1.75
CA LYS A 339 7.02 -13.00 -0.77
C LYS A 339 5.84 -12.03 -0.73
N LEU A 340 6.03 -10.77 -1.12
CA LEU A 340 4.94 -9.82 -1.29
C LEU A 340 4.09 -10.07 -2.56
N GLY A 341 4.43 -11.08 -3.35
CA GLY A 341 3.76 -11.36 -4.63
C GLY A 341 4.27 -10.49 -5.78
N LEU A 342 5.40 -9.78 -5.61
CA LEU A 342 6.03 -9.07 -6.70
C LEU A 342 6.73 -10.08 -7.61
N THR A 343 6.31 -10.14 -8.85
CA THR A 343 6.85 -11.06 -9.86
C THR A 343 7.01 -10.36 -11.20
N VAL A 344 7.67 -11.02 -12.12
CA VAL A 344 7.80 -10.56 -13.50
C VAL A 344 6.80 -11.36 -14.33
N PHE A 345 5.94 -10.67 -15.08
CA PHE A 345 5.03 -11.36 -15.99
C PHE A 345 5.86 -12.07 -17.08
N PRO A 346 5.65 -13.37 -17.30
CA PRO A 346 6.28 -14.06 -18.43
C PRO A 346 5.82 -13.40 -19.74
N THR A 347 6.77 -12.85 -20.47
CA THR A 347 6.54 -12.23 -21.80
C THR A 347 6.29 -13.27 -22.86
#